data_bbccc0eb5d4af647c0cbe2aa9d3c2338
#
_entry.id   bbccc0eb5d4af647c0cbe2aa9d3c2338
#
_cell.length_a   1.000
_cell.length_b   1.000
_cell.length_c   1.000
_cell.angle_alpha   90.00
_cell.angle_beta   90.00
_cell.angle_gamma   90.00
#
_symmetry.space_group_name_H-M   'P 1'
#
loop_
_entity.id
_entity.type
_entity.pdbx_description
1 polymer ?
#
loop_
_entity_poly.entity_id
_entity_poly.type
_entity_poly.pdbx_seq_one_letter_code
_entity_poly.pdbx_strand_id
1 'polypeptide(L)'
;MHTSSSSVRGVLLVLFAAMLWGTTGTAQALAPSGLSSWWVAALRVGIACGFFVLLAVRAPMAHGRWPWGRLVLAGGCIAAYNLSFFAGVRASGVALGTAIAVGSAPIWAGLI
;
A
#
# COMPACT_ATOMS: atom_id res chain seq x y z
N MET A 1 13.15 30.07 13.65
CA MET A 1 12.85 29.78 12.24
C MET A 1 13.56 28.50 11.77
N HIS A 2 13.23 27.33 12.35
CA HIS A 2 13.86 26.03 11.97
C HIS A 2 12.86 24.99 11.43
N THR A 3 11.69 25.41 10.94
CA THR A 3 10.60 24.52 10.51
C THR A 3 10.57 24.19 9.02
N SER A 4 11.38 24.85 8.18
CA SER A 4 11.26 24.70 6.72
C SER A 4 11.88 23.41 6.15
N SER A 5 13.00 22.92 6.70
CA SER A 5 13.72 21.80 6.10
C SER A 5 13.08 20.43 6.41
N SER A 6 12.45 20.27 7.57
CA SER A 6 11.74 19.04 7.91
C SER A 6 10.42 18.91 7.13
N SER A 7 9.75 20.04 6.86
CA SER A 7 8.52 20.07 6.05
C SER A 7 8.80 19.69 4.59
N VAL A 8 9.85 20.23 3.98
CA VAL A 8 10.22 19.91 2.59
C VAL A 8 10.60 18.44 2.43
N ARG A 9 11.37 17.88 3.37
CA ARG A 9 11.69 16.44 3.36
C ARG A 9 10.45 15.57 3.48
N GLY A 10 9.49 15.94 4.32
CA GLY A 10 8.22 15.23 4.45
C GLY A 10 7.42 15.25 3.15
N VAL A 11 7.30 16.41 2.50
CA VAL A 11 6.63 16.55 1.21
C VAL A 11 7.31 15.71 0.12
N LEU A 12 8.63 15.75 0.03
CA LEU A 12 9.39 14.95 -0.94
C LEU A 12 9.19 13.44 -0.73
N LEU A 13 9.18 12.98 0.51
CA LEU A 13 8.92 11.57 0.83
C LEU A 13 7.50 11.14 0.44
N VAL A 14 6.50 11.98 0.68
CA VAL A 14 5.11 11.72 0.27
C VAL A 14 4.98 11.68 -1.24
N LEU A 15 5.59 12.64 -1.96
CA LEU A 15 5.59 12.64 -3.43
C LEU A 15 6.28 11.40 -4.00
N PHE A 16 7.42 11.01 -3.44
CA PHE A 16 8.12 9.80 -3.86
C PHE A 16 7.30 8.53 -3.61
N ALA A 17 6.66 8.43 -2.45
CA ALA A 17 5.75 7.32 -2.14
C ALA A 17 4.55 7.28 -3.09
N ALA A 18 3.97 8.43 -3.43
CA ALA A 18 2.87 8.53 -4.38
C ALA A 18 3.29 8.11 -5.81
N MET A 19 4.49 8.51 -6.26
CA MET A 19 5.05 8.06 -7.53
C MET A 19 5.25 6.55 -7.56
N LEU A 20 5.86 5.97 -6.52
CA LEU A 20 6.04 4.52 -6.40
C LEU A 20 4.70 3.79 -6.41
N TRP A 21 3.69 4.34 -5.76
CA TRP A 21 2.36 3.75 -5.78
C TRP A 21 1.72 3.82 -7.17
N GLY A 22 1.83 4.96 -7.86
CA GLY A 22 1.29 5.14 -9.22
C GLY A 22 1.89 4.17 -10.25
N THR A 23 3.16 3.80 -10.11
CA THR A 23 3.81 2.84 -11.02
C THR A 23 3.29 1.40 -10.88
N THR A 24 2.60 1.08 -9.78
CA THR A 24 2.13 -0.29 -9.51
C THR A 24 1.10 -0.76 -10.55
N GLY A 25 0.15 0.09 -10.92
CA GLY A 25 -0.86 -0.23 -11.93
C GLY A 25 -0.24 -0.40 -13.30
N THR A 26 0.71 0.45 -13.66
CA THR A 26 1.43 0.38 -14.94
C THR A 26 2.29 -0.88 -15.02
N ALA A 27 3.00 -1.22 -13.95
CA ALA A 27 3.80 -2.45 -13.88
C ALA A 27 2.92 -3.70 -14.06
N GLN A 28 1.71 -3.70 -13.49
CA GLN A 28 0.77 -4.79 -13.67
C GLN A 28 0.22 -4.86 -15.10
N ALA A 29 -0.02 -3.73 -15.75
CA ALA A 29 -0.48 -3.69 -17.15
C ALA A 29 0.59 -4.17 -18.12
N LEU A 30 1.87 -3.97 -17.80
CA LEU A 30 3.03 -4.42 -18.59
C LEU A 30 3.47 -5.86 -18.26
N ALA A 31 2.91 -6.46 -17.21
CA ALA A 31 3.24 -7.83 -16.83
C ALA A 31 2.78 -8.82 -17.93
N PRO A 32 3.57 -9.88 -18.22
CA PRO A 32 3.21 -10.89 -19.19
C PRO A 32 1.81 -11.45 -18.91
N SER A 33 1.02 -11.65 -19.96
CA SER A 33 -0.39 -12.09 -19.90
C SER A 33 -0.64 -13.44 -19.21
N GLY A 34 0.41 -14.15 -18.85
CA GLY A 34 0.36 -15.42 -18.10
C GLY A 34 0.42 -15.31 -16.59
N LEU A 35 0.74 -14.14 -16.03
CA LEU A 35 0.80 -13.97 -14.57
C LEU A 35 -0.60 -13.66 -14.01
N SER A 36 -1.08 -14.56 -13.16
CA SER A 36 -2.31 -14.33 -12.40
C SER A 36 -2.14 -13.10 -11.48
N SER A 37 -3.16 -12.24 -11.40
CA SER A 37 -3.18 -11.09 -10.49
C SER A 37 -2.91 -11.48 -9.02
N TRP A 38 -3.22 -12.71 -8.65
CA TRP A 38 -2.95 -13.28 -7.33
C TRP A 38 -1.45 -13.40 -7.04
N TRP A 39 -0.67 -13.83 -8.03
CA TRP A 39 0.78 -13.93 -7.89
C TRP A 39 1.44 -12.57 -7.74
N VAL A 40 0.97 -11.57 -8.49
CA VAL A 40 1.47 -10.20 -8.39
C VAL A 40 1.15 -9.62 -7.01
N ALA A 41 -0.07 -9.82 -6.52
CA ALA A 41 -0.48 -9.39 -5.18
C ALA A 41 0.33 -10.10 -4.08
N ALA A 42 0.50 -11.42 -4.18
CA ALA A 42 1.25 -12.22 -3.21
C ALA A 42 2.73 -11.80 -3.14
N LEU A 43 3.39 -11.63 -4.29
CA LEU A 43 4.78 -11.18 -4.37
C LEU A 43 4.95 -9.79 -3.76
N ARG A 44 4.05 -8.87 -4.07
CA ARG A 44 4.09 -7.50 -3.53
C ARG A 44 3.98 -7.50 -2.02
N VAL A 45 3.00 -8.23 -1.47
CA VAL A 45 2.82 -8.35 -0.01
C VAL A 45 4.01 -9.04 0.62
N GLY A 46 4.54 -10.10 0.00
CA GLY A 46 5.71 -10.83 0.49
C GLY A 46 6.96 -9.94 0.56
N ILE A 47 7.23 -9.16 -0.49
CA ILE A 47 8.36 -8.21 -0.52
C ILE A 47 8.18 -7.13 0.55
N ALA A 48 6.98 -6.57 0.69
CA ALA A 48 6.69 -5.57 1.71
C ALA A 48 6.86 -6.13 3.12
N CYS A 49 6.37 -7.34 3.40
CA CYS A 49 6.57 -8.03 4.67
C CYS A 49 8.04 -8.26 4.96
N GLY A 50 8.81 -8.75 3.99
CA GLY A 50 10.26 -8.95 4.13
C GLY A 50 10.99 -7.66 4.47
N PHE A 51 10.63 -6.56 3.81
CA PHE A 51 11.20 -5.25 4.09
C PHE A 51 10.87 -4.76 5.51
N PHE A 52 9.61 -4.89 5.95
CA PHE A 52 9.22 -4.48 7.29
C PHE A 52 9.84 -5.37 8.38
N VAL A 53 9.97 -6.67 8.14
CA VAL A 53 10.69 -7.56 9.05
C VAL A 53 12.16 -7.15 9.18
N LEU A 54 12.81 -6.85 8.07
CA LEU A 54 14.20 -6.37 8.06
C LEU A 54 14.36 -5.06 8.85
N LEU A 55 13.43 -4.12 8.67
CA LEU A 55 13.41 -2.88 9.45
C LEU A 55 13.18 -3.15 10.94
N ALA A 56 12.25 -4.04 11.27
CA ALA A 56 11.93 -4.39 12.66
C ALA A 56 13.12 -5.04 13.38
N VAL A 57 13.89 -5.88 12.69
CA VAL A 57 15.11 -6.49 13.25
C VAL A 57 16.20 -5.44 13.50
N ARG A 58 16.26 -4.40 12.68
CA ARG A 58 17.28 -3.34 12.81
C ARG A 58 16.88 -2.19 13.73
N ALA A 59 15.60 -1.98 13.95
CA ALA A 59 15.12 -0.94 14.86
C ALA A 59 15.10 -1.46 16.30
N PRO A 60 15.49 -0.65 17.30
CA PRO A 60 15.30 -1.02 18.69
C PRO A 60 13.80 -1.17 18.94
N MET A 61 13.35 -2.41 19.13
CA MET A 61 11.95 -2.68 19.43
C MET A 61 11.60 -2.07 20.79
N ALA A 62 10.64 -1.15 20.81
CA ALA A 62 10.02 -0.74 22.05
C ALA A 62 9.38 -1.98 22.68
N HIS A 63 9.85 -2.34 23.89
CA HIS A 63 9.35 -3.46 24.67
C HIS A 63 7.97 -3.11 25.23
N GLY A 64 6.94 -3.20 24.38
CA GLY A 64 5.54 -2.99 24.73
C GLY A 64 4.70 -4.21 24.37
N ARG A 65 3.59 -4.40 25.07
CA ARG A 65 2.60 -5.42 24.70
C ARG A 65 2.00 -5.05 23.34
N TRP A 66 2.26 -5.86 22.34
CA TRP A 66 1.71 -5.69 21.00
C TRP A 66 0.20 -5.93 21.03
N PRO A 67 -0.63 -5.00 20.53
CA PRO A 67 -2.07 -5.18 20.45
C PRO A 67 -2.41 -6.11 19.28
N TRP A 68 -2.19 -7.40 19.44
CA TRP A 68 -2.36 -8.42 18.40
C TRP A 68 -3.71 -8.33 17.69
N GLY A 69 -4.79 -8.08 18.43
CA GLY A 69 -6.13 -7.94 17.84
C GLY A 69 -6.21 -6.82 16.81
N ARG A 70 -5.63 -5.65 17.11
CA ARG A 70 -5.59 -4.51 16.19
C ARG A 70 -4.70 -4.77 14.99
N LEU A 71 -3.58 -5.46 15.20
CA LEU A 71 -2.65 -5.81 14.12
C LEU A 71 -3.27 -6.80 13.15
N VAL A 72 -3.94 -7.84 13.64
CA VAL A 72 -4.65 -8.83 12.83
C VAL A 72 -5.80 -8.17 12.07
N LEU A 73 -6.58 -7.32 12.73
CA LEU A 73 -7.65 -6.58 12.07
C LEU A 73 -7.11 -5.67 10.96
N ALA A 74 -6.09 -4.87 11.24
CA ALA A 74 -5.48 -4.00 10.25
C ALA A 74 -4.88 -4.78 9.07
N GLY A 75 -4.17 -5.87 9.35
CA GLY A 75 -3.63 -6.76 8.32
C GLY A 75 -4.74 -7.40 7.47
N GLY A 76 -5.82 -7.84 8.09
CA GLY A 76 -6.99 -8.38 7.40
C GLY A 76 -7.67 -7.34 6.49
N CYS A 77 -7.84 -6.12 6.96
CA CYS A 77 -8.38 -5.01 6.15
C CYS A 77 -7.48 -4.69 4.94
N ILE A 78 -6.16 -4.64 5.15
CA ILE A 78 -5.20 -4.41 4.06
C ILE A 78 -5.24 -5.56 3.04
N ALA A 79 -5.32 -6.80 3.50
CA ALA A 79 -5.43 -7.96 2.61
C ALA A 79 -6.73 -7.92 1.80
N ALA A 80 -7.86 -7.69 2.44
CA ALA A 80 -9.16 -7.56 1.79
C ALA A 80 -9.16 -6.41 0.77
N TYR A 81 -8.59 -5.26 1.12
CA TYR A 81 -8.42 -4.14 0.20
C TYR A 81 -7.61 -4.54 -1.04
N ASN A 82 -6.44 -5.16 -0.85
CA ASN A 82 -5.61 -5.57 -1.98
C ASN A 82 -6.34 -6.54 -2.91
N LEU A 83 -7.02 -7.54 -2.36
CA LEU A 83 -7.78 -8.51 -3.15
C LEU A 83 -8.90 -7.85 -3.95
N SER A 84 -9.68 -6.98 -3.31
CA SER A 84 -10.77 -6.25 -3.95
C SER A 84 -10.27 -5.28 -5.02
N PHE A 85 -9.16 -4.58 -4.74
CA PHE A 85 -8.53 -3.67 -5.68
C PHE A 85 -8.10 -4.39 -6.96
N PHE A 86 -7.34 -5.48 -6.84
CA PHE A 86 -6.87 -6.22 -8.00
C PHE A 86 -8.00 -6.92 -8.77
N ALA A 87 -9.04 -7.39 -8.09
CA ALA A 87 -10.24 -7.91 -8.72
C ALA A 87 -10.98 -6.81 -9.51
N GLY A 88 -11.13 -5.61 -8.92
CA GLY A 88 -11.75 -4.45 -9.57
C GLY A 88 -10.96 -3.97 -10.78
N VAL A 89 -9.64 -3.84 -10.67
CA VAL A 89 -8.76 -3.47 -11.79
C VAL A 89 -8.85 -4.46 -12.94
N ARG A 90 -8.97 -5.75 -12.63
CA ARG A 90 -9.11 -6.80 -13.66
C ARG A 90 -10.46 -6.73 -14.36
N ALA A 91 -11.53 -6.39 -13.65
CA ALA A 91 -12.88 -6.33 -14.20
C ALA A 91 -13.16 -5.05 -15.02
N SER A 92 -12.63 -3.90 -14.57
CA SER A 92 -12.94 -2.58 -15.14
C SER A 92 -11.76 -1.88 -15.83
N GLY A 93 -10.58 -2.51 -15.81
CA GLY A 93 -9.34 -1.92 -16.31
C GLY A 93 -8.63 -1.06 -15.25
N VAL A 94 -7.33 -0.83 -15.49
CA VAL A 94 -6.43 -0.15 -14.52
C VAL A 94 -6.89 1.27 -14.24
N ALA A 95 -7.27 2.03 -15.25
CA ALA A 95 -7.64 3.45 -15.10
C ALA A 95 -8.91 3.62 -14.25
N LEU A 96 -9.96 2.90 -14.57
CA LEU A 96 -11.25 3.02 -13.90
C LEU A 96 -11.22 2.41 -12.50
N GLY A 97 -10.61 1.23 -12.34
CA GLY A 97 -10.45 0.57 -11.05
C GLY A 97 -9.63 1.41 -10.07
N THR A 98 -8.55 2.02 -10.54
CA THR A 98 -7.71 2.89 -9.71
C THR A 98 -8.42 4.21 -9.37
N ALA A 99 -9.10 4.83 -10.34
CA ALA A 99 -9.85 6.07 -10.10
C ALA A 99 -10.95 5.89 -9.04
N ILE A 100 -11.69 4.79 -9.09
CA ILE A 100 -12.73 4.48 -8.10
C ILE A 100 -12.11 4.18 -6.73
N ALA A 101 -11.10 3.31 -6.68
CA ALA A 101 -10.49 2.90 -5.43
C ALA A 101 -9.80 4.07 -4.68
N VAL A 102 -9.02 4.88 -5.40
CA VAL A 102 -8.31 6.03 -4.80
C VAL A 102 -9.25 7.21 -4.61
N GLY A 103 -10.16 7.46 -5.55
CA GLY A 103 -11.12 8.56 -5.48
C GLY A 103 -12.18 8.39 -4.38
N SER A 104 -12.53 7.16 -4.01
CA SER A 104 -13.47 6.90 -2.91
C SER A 104 -12.82 6.99 -1.52
N ALA A 105 -11.50 6.89 -1.41
CA ALA A 105 -10.80 6.88 -0.13
C ALA A 105 -11.09 8.12 0.76
N PRO A 106 -11.08 9.37 0.24
CA PRO A 106 -11.41 10.57 1.02
C PRO A 106 -12.86 10.56 1.55
N ILE A 107 -13.80 9.95 0.80
CA ILE A 107 -15.21 9.86 1.19
C ILE A 107 -15.33 8.97 2.45
N TRP A 108 -14.69 7.81 2.43
CA TRP A 108 -14.67 6.90 3.58
C TRP A 108 -13.93 7.48 4.77
N ALA A 109 -12.81 8.17 4.54
CA ALA A 109 -12.06 8.84 5.60
C ALA A 109 -12.84 10.00 6.26
N GLY A 110 -13.76 10.63 5.52
CA GLY A 110 -14.61 11.70 6.06
C GLY A 110 -15.86 11.20 6.78
N LEU A 111 -16.20 9.92 6.65
CA LEU A 111 -17.37 9.29 7.31
C LEU A 111 -17.02 8.63 8.67
N ILE A 112 -15.74 8.44 8.97
CA ILE A 112 -15.21 7.87 10.23
C ILE A 112 -14.69 8.98 11.13
#